data_e2dea1a326a345620d9856466cf61c6e
#
_entry.id   e2dea1a326a345620d9856466cf61c6e
#
_cell.length_a   1.000
_cell.length_b   1.000
_cell.length_c   1.000
_cell.angle_alpha   90.00
_cell.angle_beta   90.00
_cell.angle_gamma   90.00
#
_symmetry.space_group_name_H-M   'P 1'
#
loop_
_entity.id
_entity.type
_entity.pdbx_description
1 polymer ?
#
loop_
_entity_poly.entity_id
_entity_poly.type
_entity_poly.pdbx_seq_one_letter_code
_entity_poly.pdbx_strand_id
1 'polypeptide(L)'
;MEVHERRPPPVQCLLDELALTAKIQDEVGHAQLIYRVVEDLGKPREQCLDDLISGKSKFHNVFHYPTKTWGDVGVIAWLVDAAAIVSQKALLKCSYAPYARIMKKICWEESFHILHGRDVILAMVTGTQEQFELVQEALDRWWEPLMHFHGNQIPADEDPMYVWRIKSQANEDARQQFLDGYVPQILELGLAIPDPALRHDEATGRWEYTEPDWAELKSVVTGHGPASEERLAFRRLSRTEVDWVSRVMLPEAA
;
A
#
# COMPACT_ATOMS: atom_id res chain seq x y z
N MET A 1 1.71 38.60 1.00
CA MET A 1 1.79 38.18 -0.39
C MET A 1 1.02 36.86 -0.43
N GLU A 2 -0.26 36.93 -0.80
CA GLU A 2 -1.12 35.73 -0.85
C GLU A 2 -0.62 34.80 -1.95
N VAL A 3 -0.20 33.62 -1.56
CA VAL A 3 0.13 32.52 -2.48
C VAL A 3 -1.21 32.07 -3.07
N HIS A 4 -1.49 32.50 -4.29
CA HIS A 4 -2.57 31.92 -5.07
C HIS A 4 -2.18 30.48 -5.40
N GLU A 5 -2.62 29.52 -4.59
CA GLU A 5 -2.71 28.12 -4.99
C GLU A 5 -3.43 28.08 -6.33
N ARG A 6 -2.71 27.83 -7.42
CA ARG A 6 -3.33 27.54 -8.70
C ARG A 6 -3.97 26.16 -8.57
N ARG A 7 -5.25 26.14 -8.23
CA ARG A 7 -6.06 24.92 -8.29
C ARG A 7 -6.00 24.41 -9.74
N PRO A 8 -5.80 23.10 -9.96
CA PRO A 8 -5.94 22.51 -11.28
C PRO A 8 -7.32 22.88 -11.88
N PRO A 9 -7.47 22.85 -13.21
CA PRO A 9 -8.75 23.11 -13.84
C PRO A 9 -9.87 22.24 -13.22
N PRO A 10 -11.07 22.76 -13.00
CA PRO A 10 -12.16 22.01 -12.35
C PRO A 10 -12.43 20.63 -12.93
N VAL A 11 -12.21 20.46 -14.24
CA VAL A 11 -12.39 19.17 -14.92
C VAL A 11 -11.32 18.15 -14.51
N GLN A 12 -10.06 18.59 -14.37
CA GLN A 12 -8.98 17.70 -13.94
C GLN A 12 -9.19 17.23 -12.50
N CYS A 13 -9.57 18.12 -11.58
CA CYS A 13 -9.93 17.75 -10.21
C CYS A 13 -11.04 16.70 -10.17
N LEU A 14 -12.08 16.86 -11.01
CA LEU A 14 -13.19 15.90 -11.07
C LEU A 14 -12.71 14.53 -11.58
N LEU A 15 -11.84 14.47 -12.59
CA LEU A 15 -11.31 13.23 -13.11
C LEU A 15 -10.44 12.51 -12.07
N ASP A 16 -9.62 13.25 -11.34
CA ASP A 16 -8.77 12.70 -10.28
C ASP A 16 -9.62 12.17 -9.11
N GLU A 17 -10.68 12.88 -8.71
CA GLU A 17 -11.63 12.42 -7.69
C GLU A 17 -12.40 11.16 -8.13
N LEU A 18 -12.81 11.09 -9.41
CA LEU A 18 -13.48 9.90 -9.95
C LEU A 18 -12.54 8.70 -10.01
N ALA A 19 -11.28 8.90 -10.42
CA ALA A 19 -10.27 7.84 -10.44
C ALA A 19 -9.97 7.32 -9.02
N LEU A 20 -9.84 8.22 -8.04
CA LEU A 20 -9.66 7.85 -6.63
C LEU A 20 -10.88 7.10 -6.09
N THR A 21 -12.10 7.51 -6.46
CA THR A 21 -13.33 6.82 -6.07
C THR A 21 -13.39 5.41 -6.67
N ALA A 22 -13.00 5.24 -7.92
CA ALA A 22 -12.91 3.93 -8.57
C ALA A 22 -11.89 3.03 -7.85
N LYS A 23 -10.70 3.57 -7.52
CA LYS A 23 -9.71 2.85 -6.71
C LYS A 23 -10.29 2.39 -5.37
N ILE A 24 -10.99 3.26 -4.64
CA ILE A 24 -11.63 2.90 -3.37
C ILE A 24 -12.62 1.74 -3.54
N GLN A 25 -13.39 1.71 -4.63
CA GLN A 25 -14.32 0.61 -4.92
C GLN A 25 -13.58 -0.71 -5.16
N ASP A 26 -12.47 -0.67 -5.91
CA ASP A 26 -11.64 -1.84 -6.15
C ASP A 26 -11.05 -2.36 -4.83
N GLU A 27 -10.51 -1.50 -3.96
CA GLU A 27 -9.95 -1.88 -2.67
C GLU A 27 -11.00 -2.53 -1.74
N VAL A 28 -12.22 -2.02 -1.74
CA VAL A 28 -13.34 -2.66 -1.01
C VAL A 28 -13.65 -4.03 -1.60
N GLY A 29 -13.63 -4.17 -2.92
CA GLY A 29 -13.81 -5.43 -3.63
C GLY A 29 -12.69 -6.44 -3.30
N HIS A 30 -11.42 -5.99 -3.30
CA HIS A 30 -10.26 -6.80 -2.89
C HIS A 30 -10.40 -7.31 -1.45
N ALA A 31 -10.75 -6.42 -0.53
CA ALA A 31 -10.98 -6.79 0.87
C ALA A 31 -12.08 -7.84 1.01
N GLN A 32 -13.21 -7.67 0.31
CA GLN A 32 -14.31 -8.65 0.33
C GLN A 32 -13.89 -10.03 -0.18
N LEU A 33 -13.11 -10.08 -1.27
CA LEU A 33 -12.61 -11.33 -1.82
C LEU A 33 -11.65 -12.03 -0.85
N ILE A 34 -10.76 -11.27 -0.21
CA ILE A 34 -9.80 -11.81 0.76
C ILE A 34 -10.52 -12.28 2.03
N TYR A 35 -11.49 -11.52 2.55
CA TYR A 35 -12.31 -11.97 3.68
C TYR A 35 -13.06 -13.26 3.38
N ARG A 36 -13.56 -13.44 2.16
CA ARG A 36 -14.20 -14.70 1.75
C ARG A 36 -13.24 -15.88 1.88
N VAL A 37 -11.99 -15.72 1.44
CA VAL A 37 -10.96 -16.76 1.59
C VAL A 37 -10.70 -17.06 3.07
N VAL A 38 -10.64 -16.05 3.91
CA VAL A 38 -10.42 -16.21 5.36
C VAL A 38 -11.60 -16.93 6.01
N GLU A 39 -12.84 -16.60 5.60
CA GLU A 39 -14.07 -17.29 6.05
C GLU A 39 -14.08 -18.76 5.63
N ASP A 40 -13.69 -19.08 4.39
CA ASP A 40 -13.55 -20.44 3.87
C ASP A 40 -12.50 -21.24 4.67
N LEU A 41 -11.50 -20.57 5.22
CA LEU A 41 -10.47 -21.14 6.10
C LEU A 41 -10.92 -21.22 7.58
N GLY A 42 -12.15 -20.83 7.90
CA GLY A 42 -12.78 -21.02 9.20
C GLY A 42 -12.67 -19.83 10.16
N LYS A 43 -12.23 -18.65 9.70
CA LYS A 43 -12.21 -17.44 10.53
C LYS A 43 -13.28 -16.43 10.06
N PRO A 44 -14.34 -16.17 10.84
CA PRO A 44 -15.37 -15.22 10.50
C PRO A 44 -14.81 -13.79 10.29
N ARG A 45 -15.40 -13.02 9.38
CA ARG A 45 -15.03 -11.63 9.09
C ARG A 45 -15.10 -10.75 10.33
N GLU A 46 -16.16 -10.89 11.11
CA GLU A 46 -16.37 -10.14 12.36
C GLU A 46 -15.21 -10.35 13.32
N GLN A 47 -14.71 -11.59 13.44
CA GLN A 47 -13.55 -11.89 14.27
C GLN A 47 -12.28 -11.22 13.74
N CYS A 48 -12.11 -11.11 12.43
CA CYS A 48 -10.97 -10.39 11.85
C CYS A 48 -11.00 -8.91 12.23
N LEU A 49 -12.19 -8.28 12.20
CA LEU A 49 -12.37 -6.89 12.58
C LEU A 49 -12.18 -6.68 14.08
N ASP A 50 -12.68 -7.61 14.92
CA ASP A 50 -12.48 -7.56 16.36
C ASP A 50 -11.01 -7.71 16.75
N ASP A 51 -10.30 -8.63 16.09
CA ASP A 51 -8.87 -8.82 16.31
C ASP A 51 -8.06 -7.59 15.90
N LEU A 52 -8.49 -6.88 14.84
CA LEU A 52 -7.86 -5.64 14.41
C LEU A 52 -8.07 -4.51 15.43
N ILE A 53 -9.33 -4.29 15.86
CA ILE A 53 -9.70 -3.22 16.80
C ILE A 53 -9.09 -3.46 18.18
N SER A 54 -8.97 -4.72 18.60
CA SER A 54 -8.37 -5.10 19.88
C SER A 54 -6.84 -5.16 19.87
N GLY A 55 -6.19 -4.93 18.69
CA GLY A 55 -4.74 -4.99 18.55
C GLY A 55 -4.16 -6.40 18.45
N LYS A 56 -4.98 -7.44 18.36
CA LYS A 56 -4.52 -8.83 18.15
C LYS A 56 -4.01 -9.06 16.73
N SER A 57 -4.62 -8.40 15.73
CA SER A 57 -4.15 -8.36 14.35
C SER A 57 -3.46 -7.04 14.10
N LYS A 58 -2.53 -7.04 13.13
CA LYS A 58 -1.73 -5.88 12.76
C LYS A 58 -2.23 -5.31 11.44
N PHE A 59 -2.21 -3.99 11.29
CA PHE A 59 -2.29 -3.34 10.00
C PHE A 59 -0.97 -3.50 9.26
N HIS A 60 -1.02 -3.36 7.94
CA HIS A 60 0.20 -3.10 7.17
C HIS A 60 0.79 -1.72 7.56
N ASN A 61 2.12 -1.58 7.53
CA ASN A 61 2.80 -0.36 8.00
C ASN A 61 2.30 0.93 7.32
N VAL A 62 2.02 0.89 6.03
CA VAL A 62 1.55 2.08 5.26
C VAL A 62 0.28 2.71 5.81
N PHE A 63 -0.59 1.95 6.49
CA PHE A 63 -1.81 2.47 7.11
C PHE A 63 -1.57 3.22 8.42
N HIS A 64 -0.35 3.20 8.95
CA HIS A 64 0.01 3.89 10.18
C HIS A 64 0.70 5.24 9.96
N TYR A 65 0.89 5.65 8.69
CA TYR A 65 1.46 6.94 8.31
C TYR A 65 0.38 7.87 7.73
N PRO A 66 0.47 9.20 8.00
CA PRO A 66 -0.50 10.15 7.51
C PRO A 66 -0.32 10.45 6.02
N THR A 67 -1.43 10.53 5.29
CA THR A 67 -1.49 11.05 3.91
C THR A 67 -1.87 12.53 4.00
N LYS A 68 -0.99 13.44 3.60
CA LYS A 68 -1.14 14.89 3.82
C LYS A 68 -1.40 15.68 2.55
N THR A 69 -0.85 15.24 1.43
CA THR A 69 -0.81 15.99 0.17
C THR A 69 -1.16 15.12 -1.02
N TRP A 70 -1.42 15.71 -2.16
CA TRP A 70 -1.55 14.99 -3.43
C TRP A 70 -0.26 14.26 -3.83
N GLY A 71 0.90 14.78 -3.43
CA GLY A 71 2.17 14.06 -3.57
C GLY A 71 2.15 12.72 -2.84
N ASP A 72 1.63 12.67 -1.61
CA ASP A 72 1.46 11.40 -0.87
C ASP A 72 0.49 10.46 -1.60
N VAL A 73 -0.64 10.97 -2.09
CA VAL A 73 -1.62 10.16 -2.84
C VAL A 73 -0.97 9.55 -4.09
N GLY A 74 -0.21 10.36 -4.84
CA GLY A 74 0.51 9.91 -6.04
C GLY A 74 1.59 8.88 -5.71
N VAL A 75 2.43 9.12 -4.70
CA VAL A 75 3.50 8.19 -4.28
C VAL A 75 2.90 6.88 -3.77
N ILE A 76 1.82 6.91 -2.99
CA ILE A 76 1.13 5.70 -2.53
C ILE A 76 0.58 4.93 -3.72
N ALA A 77 -0.20 5.58 -4.59
CA ALA A 77 -0.83 4.92 -5.72
C ALA A 77 0.16 4.42 -6.77
N TRP A 78 1.35 5.05 -6.90
CA TRP A 78 2.38 4.59 -7.83
C TRP A 78 3.32 3.58 -7.18
N LEU A 79 4.01 3.95 -6.09
CA LEU A 79 5.12 3.16 -5.56
C LEU A 79 4.67 2.12 -4.51
N VAL A 80 3.71 2.45 -3.64
CA VAL A 80 3.21 1.47 -2.65
C VAL A 80 2.39 0.38 -3.33
N ASP A 81 1.52 0.74 -4.28
CA ASP A 81 0.77 -0.25 -5.06
C ASP A 81 1.72 -1.08 -5.95
N ALA A 82 2.81 -0.49 -6.44
CA ALA A 82 3.87 -1.23 -7.15
C ALA A 82 4.57 -2.27 -6.25
N ALA A 83 4.94 -1.90 -5.04
CA ALA A 83 5.50 -2.82 -4.07
C ALA A 83 4.50 -3.92 -3.70
N ALA A 84 3.20 -3.55 -3.58
CA ALA A 84 2.12 -4.50 -3.38
C ALA A 84 2.01 -5.50 -4.53
N ILE A 85 1.98 -5.03 -5.79
CA ILE A 85 1.91 -5.92 -6.97
C ILE A 85 3.11 -6.87 -7.04
N VAL A 86 4.32 -6.41 -6.77
CA VAL A 86 5.50 -7.29 -6.75
C VAL A 86 5.30 -8.42 -5.75
N SER A 87 4.86 -8.09 -4.54
CA SER A 87 4.58 -9.07 -3.48
C SER A 87 3.38 -9.98 -3.82
N GLN A 88 2.31 -9.44 -4.40
CA GLN A 88 1.11 -10.18 -4.79
C GLN A 88 1.36 -11.14 -5.95
N LYS A 89 2.22 -10.77 -6.90
CA LYS A 89 2.62 -11.67 -8.00
C LYS A 89 3.31 -12.93 -7.49
N ALA A 90 4.03 -12.86 -6.37
CA ALA A 90 4.59 -14.03 -5.71
C ALA A 90 3.51 -15.01 -5.21
N LEU A 91 2.28 -14.55 -5.00
CA LEU A 91 1.14 -15.33 -4.52
C LEU A 91 0.28 -15.95 -5.63
N LEU A 92 0.55 -15.64 -6.92
CA LEU A 92 -0.21 -16.15 -8.05
C LEU A 92 -0.14 -17.68 -8.20
N LYS A 93 0.88 -18.30 -7.63
CA LYS A 93 1.09 -19.75 -7.59
C LYS A 93 0.92 -20.34 -6.19
N CYS A 94 0.18 -19.64 -5.32
CA CYS A 94 -0.10 -20.08 -3.96
C CYS A 94 -0.67 -21.51 -3.96
N SER A 95 -0.21 -22.32 -3.00
CA SER A 95 -0.70 -23.70 -2.80
C SER A 95 -2.19 -23.78 -2.50
N TYR A 96 -2.81 -22.69 -2.02
CA TYR A 96 -4.25 -22.56 -1.84
C TYR A 96 -4.90 -21.90 -3.07
N ALA A 97 -5.41 -22.70 -3.97
CA ALA A 97 -5.91 -22.26 -5.28
C ALA A 97 -7.01 -21.17 -5.25
N PRO A 98 -7.96 -21.12 -4.31
CA PRO A 98 -8.91 -20.03 -4.22
C PRO A 98 -8.22 -18.67 -4.06
N TYR A 99 -7.21 -18.58 -3.18
CA TYR A 99 -6.43 -17.38 -2.97
C TYR A 99 -5.63 -16.96 -4.21
N ALA A 100 -4.95 -17.92 -4.86
CA ALA A 100 -4.21 -17.68 -6.10
C ALA A 100 -5.10 -17.06 -7.20
N ARG A 101 -6.36 -17.53 -7.33
CA ARG A 101 -7.31 -16.98 -8.31
C ARG A 101 -7.69 -15.54 -8.01
N ILE A 102 -7.90 -15.22 -6.72
CA ILE A 102 -8.21 -13.85 -6.27
C ILE A 102 -7.03 -12.92 -6.53
N MET A 103 -5.81 -13.35 -6.22
CA MET A 103 -4.61 -12.56 -6.46
C MET A 103 -4.43 -12.21 -7.95
N LYS A 104 -4.84 -13.09 -8.86
CA LYS A 104 -4.79 -12.79 -10.29
C LYS A 104 -5.68 -11.59 -10.67
N LYS A 105 -6.90 -11.54 -10.11
CA LYS A 105 -7.83 -10.42 -10.33
C LYS A 105 -7.26 -9.13 -9.70
N ILE A 106 -6.84 -9.20 -8.45
CA ILE A 106 -6.28 -8.06 -7.71
C ILE A 106 -5.08 -7.47 -8.48
N CYS A 107 -4.09 -8.28 -8.85
CA CYS A 107 -2.92 -7.79 -9.59
C CYS A 107 -3.28 -7.13 -10.93
N TRP A 108 -4.38 -7.53 -11.54
CA TRP A 108 -4.83 -6.89 -12.78
C TRP A 108 -5.44 -5.51 -12.51
N GLU A 109 -6.27 -5.38 -11.50
CA GLU A 109 -6.90 -4.12 -11.11
C GLU A 109 -5.87 -3.13 -10.56
N GLU A 110 -4.95 -3.58 -9.70
CA GLU A 110 -3.86 -2.75 -9.17
C GLU A 110 -2.96 -2.12 -10.25
N SER A 111 -2.86 -2.73 -11.43
CA SER A 111 -2.08 -2.14 -12.52
C SER A 111 -2.65 -0.79 -13.01
N PHE A 112 -3.95 -0.56 -12.89
CA PHE A 112 -4.58 0.72 -13.19
C PHE A 112 -4.32 1.75 -12.10
N HIS A 113 -4.25 1.32 -10.84
CA HIS A 113 -3.91 2.19 -9.73
C HIS A 113 -2.50 2.75 -9.87
N ILE A 114 -1.53 1.90 -10.23
CA ILE A 114 -0.15 2.31 -10.49
C ILE A 114 -0.08 3.32 -11.63
N LEU A 115 -0.79 3.06 -12.73
CA LEU A 115 -0.82 3.97 -13.87
C LEU A 115 -1.37 5.35 -13.47
N HIS A 116 -2.50 5.37 -12.76
CA HIS A 116 -3.09 6.61 -12.26
C HIS A 116 -2.15 7.36 -11.30
N GLY A 117 -1.55 6.65 -10.34
CA GLY A 117 -0.57 7.25 -9.42
C GLY A 117 0.62 7.88 -10.15
N ARG A 118 1.15 7.17 -11.16
CA ARG A 118 2.23 7.68 -12.01
C ARG A 118 1.81 8.93 -12.79
N ASP A 119 0.60 8.97 -13.31
CA ASP A 119 0.09 10.14 -14.05
C ASP A 119 -0.06 11.35 -13.11
N VAL A 120 -0.52 11.17 -11.88
CA VAL A 120 -0.57 12.22 -10.85
C VAL A 120 0.84 12.76 -10.57
N ILE A 121 1.81 11.87 -10.32
CA ILE A 121 3.21 12.26 -10.08
C ILE A 121 3.78 13.01 -11.29
N LEU A 122 3.58 12.49 -12.49
CA LEU A 122 4.08 13.13 -13.73
C LEU A 122 3.50 14.54 -13.91
N ALA A 123 2.19 14.70 -13.66
CA ALA A 123 1.54 16.01 -13.73
C ALA A 123 2.12 16.99 -12.70
N MET A 124 2.44 16.53 -11.49
CA MET A 124 3.01 17.38 -10.45
C MET A 124 4.47 17.74 -10.71
N VAL A 125 5.33 16.78 -11.09
CA VAL A 125 6.76 17.05 -11.33
C VAL A 125 7.00 17.90 -12.57
N THR A 126 6.06 17.91 -13.54
CA THR A 126 6.11 18.78 -14.72
C THR A 126 5.36 20.11 -14.53
N GLY A 127 4.76 20.31 -13.37
CA GLY A 127 3.99 21.49 -13.03
C GLY A 127 4.83 22.64 -12.46
N THR A 128 4.47 23.13 -11.27
CA THR A 128 5.21 24.20 -10.59
C THR A 128 6.32 23.63 -9.70
N GLN A 129 7.26 24.49 -9.30
CA GLN A 129 8.33 24.09 -8.37
C GLN A 129 7.75 23.61 -7.03
N GLU A 130 6.70 24.24 -6.54
CA GLU A 130 6.03 23.85 -5.29
C GLU A 130 5.37 22.47 -5.43
N GLN A 131 4.83 22.12 -6.60
CA GLN A 131 4.28 20.80 -6.86
C GLN A 131 5.38 19.74 -6.89
N PHE A 132 6.51 20.03 -7.52
CA PHE A 132 7.68 19.15 -7.51
C PHE A 132 8.17 18.89 -6.07
N GLU A 133 8.29 19.95 -5.26
CA GLU A 133 8.71 19.85 -3.86
C GLU A 133 7.75 19.00 -3.03
N LEU A 134 6.43 19.11 -3.25
CA LEU A 134 5.44 18.25 -2.57
C LEU A 134 5.62 16.76 -2.91
N VAL A 135 6.00 16.44 -4.17
CA VAL A 135 6.30 15.06 -4.56
C VAL A 135 7.59 14.57 -3.91
N GLN A 136 8.64 15.41 -3.91
CA GLN A 136 9.90 15.05 -3.26
C GLN A 136 9.71 14.80 -1.76
N GLU A 137 9.01 15.70 -1.06
CA GLU A 137 8.68 15.51 0.35
C GLU A 137 7.84 14.25 0.61
N ALA A 138 6.93 13.90 -0.30
CA ALA A 138 6.17 12.67 -0.20
C ALA A 138 7.08 11.45 -0.37
N LEU A 139 7.98 11.47 -1.35
CA LEU A 139 8.96 10.39 -1.55
C LEU A 139 9.85 10.22 -0.32
N ASP A 140 10.31 11.31 0.28
CA ASP A 140 11.12 11.31 1.50
C ASP A 140 10.40 10.64 2.67
N ARG A 141 9.09 10.90 2.82
CA ARG A 141 8.26 10.29 3.88
C ARG A 141 7.95 8.82 3.64
N TRP A 142 7.76 8.42 2.39
CA TRP A 142 7.26 7.09 2.04
C TRP A 142 8.35 6.09 1.70
N TRP A 143 9.61 6.52 1.51
CA TRP A 143 10.69 5.62 1.13
C TRP A 143 10.94 4.51 2.16
N GLU A 144 11.08 4.87 3.43
CA GLU A 144 11.26 3.89 4.52
C GLU A 144 10.08 2.90 4.63
N PRO A 145 8.80 3.36 4.66
CA PRO A 145 7.66 2.46 4.57
C PRO A 145 7.65 1.54 3.35
N LEU A 146 8.13 2.01 2.19
CA LEU A 146 8.29 1.19 0.99
C LEU A 146 9.34 0.09 1.18
N MET A 147 10.47 0.42 1.76
CA MET A 147 11.53 -0.54 2.02
C MET A 147 11.11 -1.60 3.05
N HIS A 148 10.26 -1.24 4.00
CA HIS A 148 9.64 -2.18 4.94
C HIS A 148 8.63 -3.13 4.28
N PHE A 149 8.04 -2.76 3.14
CA PHE A 149 6.88 -3.44 2.56
C PHE A 149 7.13 -4.92 2.29
N HIS A 150 8.31 -5.27 1.80
CA HIS A 150 8.67 -6.65 1.47
C HIS A 150 9.07 -7.51 2.68
N GLY A 151 9.25 -6.89 3.85
CA GLY A 151 9.67 -7.56 5.09
C GLY A 151 11.16 -7.86 5.15
N ASN A 152 11.61 -8.41 6.28
CA ASN A 152 13.01 -8.75 6.52
C ASN A 152 13.50 -9.81 5.53
N GLN A 153 14.79 -9.85 5.31
CA GLN A 153 15.43 -11.00 4.69
C GLN A 153 15.30 -12.23 5.59
N ILE A 154 14.71 -13.28 5.06
CA ILE A 154 14.56 -14.57 5.72
C ILE A 154 15.10 -15.62 4.74
N PRO A 155 16.00 -16.52 5.17
CA PRO A 155 16.40 -17.65 4.34
C PRO A 155 15.19 -18.44 3.85
N ALA A 156 15.20 -18.84 2.58
CA ALA A 156 14.02 -19.45 1.95
C ALA A 156 13.56 -20.74 2.66
N ASP A 157 14.46 -21.49 3.24
CA ASP A 157 14.20 -22.71 4.02
C ASP A 157 13.64 -22.43 5.44
N GLU A 158 13.84 -21.23 5.94
CA GLU A 158 13.31 -20.76 7.23
C GLU A 158 12.00 -19.98 7.08
N ASP A 159 11.62 -19.56 5.87
CA ASP A 159 10.40 -18.81 5.61
C ASP A 159 9.20 -19.75 5.42
N PRO A 160 8.27 -19.84 6.39
CA PRO A 160 7.15 -20.75 6.29
C PRO A 160 6.23 -20.46 5.11
N MET A 161 6.12 -19.20 4.67
CA MET A 161 5.33 -18.83 3.50
C MET A 161 5.94 -19.38 2.21
N TYR A 162 7.26 -19.46 2.14
CA TYR A 162 7.98 -20.03 1.01
C TYR A 162 7.97 -21.58 1.06
N VAL A 163 8.29 -22.15 2.23
CA VAL A 163 8.30 -23.61 2.46
C VAL A 163 6.94 -24.23 2.15
N TRP A 164 5.85 -23.61 2.59
CA TRP A 164 4.48 -24.06 2.32
C TRP A 164 3.97 -23.68 0.92
N ARG A 165 4.81 -23.06 0.07
CA ARG A 165 4.45 -22.60 -1.27
C ARG A 165 3.24 -21.65 -1.29
N ILE A 166 3.10 -20.83 -0.26
CA ILE A 166 2.12 -19.75 -0.24
C ILE A 166 2.62 -18.63 -1.13
N LYS A 167 3.92 -18.31 -1.05
CA LYS A 167 4.61 -17.41 -1.99
C LYS A 167 5.70 -18.16 -2.76
N SER A 168 6.02 -17.67 -3.95
CA SER A 168 7.01 -18.25 -4.87
C SER A 168 8.32 -17.45 -4.94
N GLN A 169 8.47 -16.37 -4.15
CA GLN A 169 9.61 -15.47 -4.19
C GLN A 169 10.03 -15.10 -2.77
N ALA A 170 11.33 -15.00 -2.53
CA ALA A 170 11.86 -14.52 -1.25
C ALA A 170 11.63 -13.01 -1.09
N ASN A 171 11.60 -12.53 0.16
CA ASN A 171 11.37 -11.12 0.46
C ASN A 171 12.38 -10.20 -0.22
N GLU A 172 13.65 -10.58 -0.15
CA GLU A 172 14.72 -9.80 -0.77
C GLU A 172 14.64 -9.78 -2.29
N ASP A 173 14.28 -10.88 -2.94
CA ASP A 173 14.12 -10.90 -4.39
C ASP A 173 12.95 -10.04 -4.84
N ALA A 174 11.87 -9.97 -4.05
CA ALA A 174 10.76 -9.07 -4.30
C ALA A 174 11.20 -7.59 -4.16
N ARG A 175 11.99 -7.26 -3.13
CA ARG A 175 12.55 -5.91 -2.97
C ARG A 175 13.46 -5.53 -4.13
N GLN A 176 14.36 -6.41 -4.53
CA GLN A 176 15.24 -6.18 -5.67
C GLN A 176 14.45 -5.96 -6.95
N GLN A 177 13.41 -6.76 -7.20
CA GLN A 177 12.52 -6.57 -8.35
C GLN A 177 11.80 -5.22 -8.32
N PHE A 178 11.39 -4.75 -7.14
CA PHE A 178 10.82 -3.42 -6.98
C PHE A 178 11.84 -2.33 -7.31
N LEU A 179 13.04 -2.42 -6.75
CA LEU A 179 14.12 -1.46 -6.99
C LEU A 179 14.51 -1.41 -8.48
N ASP A 180 14.69 -2.56 -9.13
CA ASP A 180 14.97 -2.66 -10.58
C ASP A 180 13.90 -1.96 -11.42
N GLY A 181 12.64 -2.13 -11.05
CA GLY A 181 11.53 -1.58 -11.82
C GLY A 181 11.31 -0.09 -11.62
N TYR A 182 11.55 0.44 -10.43
CA TYR A 182 11.06 1.77 -10.05
C TYR A 182 12.14 2.80 -9.76
N VAL A 183 13.34 2.41 -9.28
CA VAL A 183 14.44 3.35 -9.05
C VAL A 183 14.81 4.12 -10.32
N PRO A 184 15.00 3.48 -11.49
CA PRO A 184 15.29 4.23 -12.72
C PRO A 184 14.19 5.22 -13.10
N GLN A 185 12.92 4.85 -12.92
CA GLN A 185 11.80 5.72 -13.23
C GLN A 185 11.71 6.94 -12.29
N ILE A 186 11.99 6.76 -11.00
CA ILE A 186 12.04 7.86 -10.02
C ILE A 186 13.13 8.86 -10.41
N LEU A 187 14.32 8.36 -10.73
CA LEU A 187 15.46 9.19 -11.14
C LEU A 187 15.23 9.90 -12.47
N GLU A 188 14.53 9.27 -13.43
CA GLU A 188 14.14 9.88 -14.72
C GLU A 188 13.23 11.10 -14.52
N LEU A 189 12.41 11.11 -13.48
CA LEU A 189 11.56 12.25 -13.11
C LEU A 189 12.33 13.38 -12.41
N GLY A 190 13.63 13.22 -12.19
CA GLY A 190 14.49 14.20 -11.49
C GLY A 190 14.34 14.18 -9.97
N LEU A 191 13.60 13.22 -9.42
CA LEU A 191 13.45 13.07 -7.97
C LEU A 191 14.70 12.43 -7.34
N ALA A 192 15.03 12.86 -6.14
CA ALA A 192 16.12 12.30 -5.35
C ALA A 192 15.59 11.21 -4.40
N ILE A 193 16.16 10.02 -4.46
CA ILE A 193 15.78 8.95 -3.52
C ILE A 193 16.53 9.19 -2.20
N PRO A 194 15.82 9.22 -1.03
CA PRO A 194 16.41 9.56 0.26
C PRO A 194 17.12 8.36 0.90
N ASP A 195 17.96 7.69 0.13
CA ASP A 195 18.76 6.55 0.58
C ASP A 195 20.23 6.73 0.12
N PRO A 196 21.13 7.14 1.02
CA PRO A 196 22.51 7.43 0.66
C PRO A 196 23.34 6.19 0.30
N ALA A 197 22.89 4.99 0.65
CA ALA A 197 23.54 3.75 0.29
C ALA A 197 23.01 3.15 -1.02
N LEU A 198 21.92 3.71 -1.57
CA LEU A 198 21.28 3.14 -2.75
C LEU A 198 22.19 3.24 -3.97
N ARG A 199 22.61 2.10 -4.47
CA ARG A 199 23.40 1.97 -5.69
C ARG A 199 23.20 0.62 -6.33
N HIS A 200 23.27 0.57 -7.65
CA HIS A 200 23.28 -0.69 -8.37
C HIS A 200 24.71 -1.22 -8.48
N ASP A 201 24.92 -2.44 -8.00
CA ASP A 201 26.20 -3.15 -8.16
C ASP A 201 26.16 -3.95 -9.46
N GLU A 202 26.89 -3.51 -10.47
CA GLU A 202 26.95 -4.17 -11.78
C GLU A 202 27.58 -5.57 -11.73
N ALA A 203 28.41 -5.86 -10.73
CA ALA A 203 29.08 -7.16 -10.61
C ALA A 203 28.11 -8.24 -10.14
N THR A 204 27.19 -7.89 -9.25
CA THR A 204 26.16 -8.80 -8.71
C THR A 204 24.80 -8.65 -9.41
N GLY A 205 24.58 -7.53 -10.11
CA GLY A 205 23.30 -7.17 -10.69
C GLY A 205 22.23 -6.86 -9.63
N ARG A 206 22.64 -6.41 -8.45
CA ARG A 206 21.74 -6.12 -7.32
C ARG A 206 21.90 -4.70 -6.81
N TRP A 207 20.83 -4.18 -6.24
CA TRP A 207 20.82 -2.92 -5.53
C TRP A 207 21.36 -3.12 -4.11
N GLU A 208 22.30 -2.29 -3.71
CA GLU A 208 22.65 -2.04 -2.33
C GLU A 208 21.80 -0.89 -1.82
N TYR A 209 21.36 -0.93 -0.57
CA TYR A 209 20.49 0.08 0.05
C TYR A 209 20.76 0.14 1.56
N THR A 210 20.28 1.21 2.20
CA THR A 210 20.31 1.32 3.65
C THR A 210 19.37 0.28 4.27
N GLU A 211 19.87 -0.53 5.20
CA GLU A 211 19.04 -1.51 5.91
C GLU A 211 17.86 -0.80 6.61
N PRO A 212 16.63 -1.19 6.33
CA PRO A 212 15.45 -0.59 6.94
C PRO A 212 15.40 -0.75 8.46
N ASP A 213 14.82 0.22 9.18
CA ASP A 213 14.62 0.12 10.62
C ASP A 213 13.48 -0.85 10.97
N TRP A 214 13.85 -2.12 11.17
CA TRP A 214 12.89 -3.16 11.54
C TRP A 214 12.31 -2.98 12.94
N ALA A 215 12.95 -2.21 13.83
CA ALA A 215 12.40 -1.86 15.13
C ALA A 215 11.26 -0.84 14.99
N GLU A 216 11.42 0.15 14.10
CA GLU A 216 10.34 1.05 13.71
C GLU A 216 9.16 0.26 13.14
N LEU A 217 9.40 -0.60 12.14
CA LEU A 217 8.34 -1.42 11.57
C LEU A 217 7.58 -2.19 12.67
N LYS A 218 8.29 -2.83 13.59
CA LYS A 218 7.67 -3.57 14.69
C LYS A 218 6.80 -2.67 15.57
N SER A 219 7.27 -1.48 15.89
CA SER A 219 6.53 -0.48 16.65
C SER A 219 5.26 -0.05 15.90
N VAL A 220 5.42 0.35 14.65
CA VAL A 220 4.33 0.84 13.80
C VAL A 220 3.22 -0.19 13.66
N VAL A 221 3.53 -1.43 13.24
CA VAL A 221 2.50 -2.47 13.00
C VAL A 221 1.84 -2.96 14.29
N THR A 222 2.38 -2.64 15.46
CA THR A 222 1.74 -2.91 16.77
C THR A 222 0.89 -1.76 17.28
N GLY A 223 0.64 -0.74 16.46
CA GLY A 223 -0.30 0.34 16.76
C GLY A 223 0.34 1.62 17.31
N HIS A 224 1.67 1.77 17.18
CA HIS A 224 2.42 2.94 17.67
C HIS A 224 2.94 3.84 16.54
N GLY A 225 2.41 3.69 15.33
CA GLY A 225 2.73 4.58 14.22
C GLY A 225 2.03 5.94 14.33
N PRO A 226 2.50 6.95 13.57
CA PRO A 226 2.03 8.34 13.68
C PRO A 226 0.53 8.55 13.47
N ALA A 227 -0.14 7.70 12.67
CA ALA A 227 -1.57 7.77 12.39
C ALA A 227 -2.37 6.60 13.01
N SER A 228 -1.76 5.76 13.84
CA SER A 228 -2.38 4.53 14.36
C SER A 228 -3.64 4.80 15.16
N GLU A 229 -3.60 5.76 16.08
CA GLU A 229 -4.74 6.07 16.94
C GLU A 229 -5.92 6.62 16.15
N GLU A 230 -5.66 7.56 15.22
CA GLU A 230 -6.68 8.12 14.33
C GLU A 230 -7.34 7.04 13.47
N ARG A 231 -6.54 6.16 12.87
CA ARG A 231 -7.04 5.05 12.02
C ARG A 231 -7.89 4.07 12.81
N LEU A 232 -7.48 3.71 14.02
CA LEU A 232 -8.26 2.81 14.89
C LEU A 232 -9.53 3.49 15.43
N ALA A 233 -9.47 4.78 15.78
CA ALA A 233 -10.64 5.54 16.19
C ALA A 233 -11.69 5.59 15.06
N PHE A 234 -11.27 5.87 13.83
CA PHE A 234 -12.15 5.86 12.66
C PHE A 234 -12.79 4.46 12.43
N ARG A 235 -12.04 3.38 12.61
CA ARG A 235 -12.57 2.01 12.52
C ARG A 235 -13.60 1.69 13.60
N ARG A 236 -13.39 2.17 14.82
CA ARG A 236 -14.38 2.01 15.91
C ARG A 236 -15.65 2.80 15.60
N LEU A 237 -15.51 4.05 15.18
CA LEU A 237 -16.62 4.92 14.83
C LEU A 237 -17.48 4.34 13.71
N SER A 238 -16.87 3.81 12.66
CA SER A 238 -17.61 3.19 11.54
C SER A 238 -18.46 1.98 11.97
N ARG A 239 -18.11 1.28 13.05
CA ARG A 239 -18.92 0.18 13.59
C ARG A 239 -20.15 0.66 14.35
N THR A 240 -20.06 1.78 15.05
CA THR A 240 -21.17 2.31 15.87
C THR A 240 -22.13 3.17 15.06
N GLU A 241 -21.64 3.94 14.12
CA GLU A 241 -22.48 4.83 13.31
C GLU A 241 -23.29 4.13 12.22
N VAL A 242 -22.85 2.97 11.72
CA VAL A 242 -23.64 2.18 10.75
C VAL A 242 -24.64 1.22 11.38
N ASP A 243 -24.73 1.16 12.70
CA ASP A 243 -25.67 0.28 13.42
C ASP A 243 -27.13 0.63 13.08
N TRP A 244 -27.42 1.88 12.74
CA TRP A 244 -28.74 2.29 12.25
C TRP A 244 -29.09 1.66 10.90
N VAL A 245 -28.12 1.45 10.00
CA VAL A 245 -28.35 0.79 8.71
C VAL A 245 -28.78 -0.65 8.93
N SER A 246 -28.09 -1.36 9.81
CA SER A 246 -28.45 -2.73 10.19
C SER A 246 -29.86 -2.81 10.78
N ARG A 247 -30.26 -1.85 11.60
CA ARG A 247 -31.61 -1.75 12.19
C ARG A 247 -32.71 -1.45 11.16
N VAL A 248 -32.38 -0.68 10.13
CA VAL A 248 -33.33 -0.37 9.03
C VAL A 248 -33.44 -1.53 8.03
N MET A 249 -32.30 -2.21 7.77
CA MET A 249 -32.24 -3.30 6.77
C MET A 249 -32.75 -4.64 7.29
N LEU A 250 -32.76 -4.83 8.61
CA LEU A 250 -33.29 -6.01 9.29
C LEU A 250 -34.37 -5.54 10.27
N PRO A 251 -35.60 -5.21 9.80
CA PRO A 251 -36.71 -4.96 10.71
C PRO A 251 -36.88 -6.20 11.57
N GLU A 252 -36.97 -5.98 12.88
CA GLU A 252 -37.21 -7.04 13.86
C GLU A 252 -38.36 -7.90 13.34
N ALA A 253 -38.11 -9.21 13.23
CA ALA A 253 -39.18 -10.15 12.93
C ALA A 253 -40.20 -10.09 14.09
N ALA A 254 -41.37 -9.49 13.80
CA ALA A 254 -42.48 -9.38 14.75
C ALA A 254 -43.07 -10.76 15.06
#